data_5212bb254afa89d5dd15eb5654a08a24
#
_entry.id   5212bb254afa89d5dd15eb5654a08a24
#
_cell.length_a   1.000
_cell.length_b   1.000
_cell.length_c   1.000
_cell.angle_alpha   90.00
_cell.angle_beta   90.00
_cell.angle_gamma   90.00
#
_symmetry.space_group_name_H-M   'P 1'
#
loop_
_entity.id
_entity.type
_entity.pdbx_description
1 polymer ?
#
loop_
_entity_poly.entity_id
_entity_poly.type
_entity_poly.pdbx_seq_one_letter_code
_entity_poly.pdbx_strand_id
1 'polypeptide(L)'
;MKRTYRVCAALVAGVLALAGCGSAQSGSGGAEGDTSGTTLKWWAWNAAEAETTIAEFEKQNPGITVEFTTYSNDDYLNNLRAALTSDKGPDVLQLAPGGTVAAYGDLVQDLAPLAATAWGEEWRSGFNELGLTQLQKGDKQVALPSYMSAAGFLYYNSGILGEVGAEAPTDLDQMAAVCEKVRAAGYDCLAHGAKDAWVNLDVYLALMNSIEPGLVYRAIDGTEKWTGPRFVEGMDAWRSLFTGGIIAPGAAAVSEYPDASTAFLEGKAAFIALGTWNTPATMTKTGLETAQKSVSTTIDSTFLSAAFPAARAGGTPTRAFGGPDNGWAISSKSRQQEAAWKFVSFLAGKEGQTIQASVGNFPALTSVPVSTDDVIVPEQAADIQRQEEELAGMVGYRQIPYPDLEAALGQALGEVAAGTSTPQDALAQVETVSSTLSR
;
A
#
# COMPACT_ATOMS: atom_id res chain seq x y z
N MET A 1 -8.04 35.66 13.01
CA MET A 1 -8.58 35.82 14.38
C MET A 1 -7.78 34.95 15.30
N LYS A 2 -6.98 35.56 16.18
CA LYS A 2 -6.09 34.85 17.13
C LYS A 2 -6.94 34.38 18.32
N ARG A 3 -6.98 33.08 18.61
CA ARG A 3 -7.52 32.52 19.86
C ARG A 3 -6.36 32.11 20.76
N THR A 4 -6.23 32.84 21.85
CA THR A 4 -5.32 32.61 22.96
C THR A 4 -5.92 31.55 23.89
N TYR A 5 -5.20 30.48 24.20
CA TYR A 5 -5.53 29.55 25.27
C TYR A 5 -4.78 29.95 26.55
N ARG A 6 -5.55 30.11 27.63
CA ARG A 6 -5.05 30.40 28.98
C ARG A 6 -4.65 29.09 29.66
N VAL A 7 -3.41 29.06 30.15
CA VAL A 7 -2.87 28.03 31.03
C VAL A 7 -3.35 28.34 32.48
N CYS A 8 -4.00 27.37 33.11
CA CYS A 8 -4.24 27.38 34.54
C CYS A 8 -3.23 26.46 35.22
N ALA A 9 -2.30 27.08 35.99
CA ALA A 9 -1.42 26.38 36.90
C ALA A 9 -2.15 26.19 38.24
N ALA A 10 -2.26 24.99 38.75
CA ALA A 10 -2.70 24.69 40.10
C ALA A 10 -1.53 24.10 40.89
N LEU A 11 -1.07 24.88 41.86
CA LEU A 11 -0.18 24.45 42.93
C LEU A 11 -0.98 23.64 43.96
N VAL A 12 -0.51 22.48 44.36
CA VAL A 12 -0.94 21.78 45.57
C VAL A 12 0.30 21.43 46.41
N ALA A 13 0.29 21.98 47.62
CA ALA A 13 1.31 21.81 48.63
C ALA A 13 1.21 20.44 49.33
N GLY A 14 2.35 19.92 49.76
CA GLY A 14 2.50 18.65 50.44
C GLY A 14 2.01 18.62 51.89
N VAL A 15 1.74 17.41 52.37
CA VAL A 15 1.75 17.04 53.78
C VAL A 15 2.50 15.71 53.92
N LEU A 16 3.63 15.74 54.65
CA LEU A 16 4.31 14.58 55.20
C LEU A 16 3.56 14.07 56.44
N ALA A 17 3.33 12.78 56.56
CA ALA A 17 3.10 12.15 57.87
C ALA A 17 3.85 10.81 57.92
N LEU A 18 4.65 10.66 58.97
CA LEU A 18 5.51 9.54 59.31
C LEU A 18 4.79 8.47 60.13
N ALA A 19 5.29 7.23 59.89
CA ALA A 19 5.51 6.17 60.85
C ALA A 19 4.33 5.31 61.35
N GLY A 20 4.54 3.98 61.18
CA GLY A 20 3.82 2.93 61.86
C GLY A 20 4.36 1.56 61.49
N CYS A 21 5.34 1.00 62.23
CA CYS A 21 5.76 -0.40 62.19
C CYS A 21 4.66 -1.30 62.77
N GLY A 22 4.34 -2.42 62.08
CA GLY A 22 3.45 -3.44 62.59
C GLY A 22 3.60 -4.76 61.85
N SER A 23 4.27 -5.67 62.48
CA SER A 23 4.43 -7.13 62.39
C SER A 23 3.68 -7.95 61.33
N ALA A 24 4.47 -8.86 60.80
CA ALA A 24 4.15 -9.97 59.90
C ALA A 24 2.91 -10.84 60.30
N GLN A 25 2.08 -11.13 59.32
CA GLN A 25 1.24 -12.34 59.30
C GLN A 25 1.21 -12.89 57.91
N SER A 26 1.71 -14.14 57.77
CA SER A 26 1.66 -14.94 56.54
C SER A 26 0.22 -15.32 56.25
N GLY A 27 -0.35 -14.74 55.18
CA GLY A 27 -1.59 -15.15 54.59
C GLY A 27 -1.34 -15.42 53.11
N SER A 28 -1.55 -16.67 52.68
CA SER A 28 -1.61 -17.07 51.29
C SER A 28 -2.79 -16.38 50.61
N GLY A 29 -2.54 -15.22 50.02
CA GLY A 29 -3.46 -14.49 49.15
C GLY A 29 -3.03 -14.68 47.70
N GLY A 30 -3.92 -15.18 46.86
CA GLY A 30 -3.70 -15.26 45.43
C GLY A 30 -3.27 -13.93 44.88
N ALA A 31 -2.35 -13.94 43.93
CA ALA A 31 -1.96 -12.75 43.19
C ALA A 31 -3.20 -12.20 42.49
N GLU A 32 -3.78 -11.14 43.06
CA GLU A 32 -4.62 -10.22 42.30
C GLU A 32 -3.71 -9.61 41.24
N GLY A 33 -3.89 -10.07 39.99
CA GLY A 33 -3.18 -9.53 38.84
C GLY A 33 -3.42 -8.02 38.79
N ASP A 34 -2.32 -7.31 38.67
CA ASP A 34 -2.30 -5.87 38.40
C ASP A 34 -3.22 -5.56 37.23
N THR A 35 -4.37 -4.92 37.48
CA THR A 35 -5.35 -4.51 36.48
C THR A 35 -4.97 -3.19 35.79
N SER A 36 -3.69 -2.83 35.79
CA SER A 36 -3.18 -1.77 34.90
C SER A 36 -3.28 -2.26 33.47
N GLY A 37 -4.20 -1.70 32.69
CA GLY A 37 -4.45 -2.09 31.29
C GLY A 37 -3.17 -1.94 30.43
N THR A 38 -2.98 -2.86 29.51
CA THR A 38 -1.86 -2.81 28.55
C THR A 38 -2.24 -1.88 27.40
N THR A 39 -1.38 -0.87 27.12
CA THR A 39 -1.52 0.00 25.96
C THR A 39 -0.53 -0.44 24.87
N LEU A 40 -1.06 -0.75 23.68
CA LEU A 40 -0.30 -1.05 22.48
C LEU A 40 -0.22 0.18 21.58
N LYS A 41 0.96 0.49 21.07
CA LYS A 41 1.16 1.51 20.03
C LYS A 41 1.15 0.85 18.66
N TRP A 42 0.19 1.25 17.84
CA TRP A 42 0.05 0.78 16.47
C TRP A 42 0.31 1.90 15.47
N TRP A 43 1.30 1.70 14.58
CA TRP A 43 1.65 2.64 13.53
C TRP A 43 1.33 2.08 12.14
N ALA A 44 0.70 2.91 11.30
CA ALA A 44 0.36 2.57 9.92
C ALA A 44 0.36 3.81 9.02
N TRP A 45 0.52 3.61 7.71
CA TRP A 45 0.27 4.65 6.70
C TRP A 45 -1.06 4.44 5.99
N ASN A 46 -1.62 3.24 6.04
CA ASN A 46 -2.86 2.88 5.38
C ASN A 46 -3.63 1.89 6.26
N ALA A 47 -4.62 2.38 6.98
CA ALA A 47 -5.53 1.60 7.81
C ALA A 47 -6.83 2.39 7.98
N ALA A 48 -7.59 2.56 6.88
CA ALA A 48 -8.87 3.28 6.88
C ALA A 48 -9.89 2.62 7.82
N GLU A 49 -9.75 1.31 8.03
CA GLU A 49 -10.57 0.47 8.91
C GLU A 49 -10.13 0.50 10.39
N ALA A 50 -9.12 1.32 10.76
CA ALA A 50 -8.49 1.27 12.08
C ALA A 50 -9.48 1.44 13.24
N GLU A 51 -10.44 2.36 13.14
CA GLU A 51 -11.43 2.59 14.20
C GLU A 51 -12.28 1.34 14.45
N THR A 52 -12.78 0.71 13.40
CA THR A 52 -13.56 -0.54 13.48
C THR A 52 -12.73 -1.69 14.03
N THR A 53 -11.49 -1.80 13.54
CA THR A 53 -10.53 -2.83 13.95
C THR A 53 -10.21 -2.73 15.44
N ILE A 54 -9.91 -1.53 15.93
CA ILE A 54 -9.61 -1.27 17.34
C ILE A 54 -10.84 -1.62 18.22
N ALA A 55 -12.01 -1.13 17.85
CA ALA A 55 -13.23 -1.36 18.62
C ALA A 55 -13.55 -2.87 18.76
N GLU A 56 -13.44 -3.65 17.68
CA GLU A 56 -13.69 -5.08 17.72
C GLU A 56 -12.60 -5.85 18.47
N PHE A 57 -11.32 -5.45 18.33
CA PHE A 57 -10.23 -6.07 19.08
C PHE A 57 -10.33 -5.82 20.58
N GLU A 58 -10.53 -4.57 21.01
CA GLU A 58 -10.62 -4.20 22.44
C GLU A 58 -11.82 -4.85 23.13
N LYS A 59 -12.94 -4.98 22.43
CA LYS A 59 -14.12 -5.70 22.91
C LYS A 59 -13.84 -7.18 23.22
N GLN A 60 -12.99 -7.83 22.41
CA GLN A 60 -12.58 -9.23 22.59
C GLN A 60 -11.44 -9.40 23.58
N ASN A 61 -10.67 -8.34 23.85
CA ASN A 61 -9.49 -8.34 24.70
C ASN A 61 -9.57 -7.28 25.81
N PRO A 62 -10.51 -7.45 26.80
CA PRO A 62 -10.63 -6.49 27.89
C PRO A 62 -9.30 -6.30 28.63
N GLY A 63 -8.88 -5.05 28.82
CA GLY A 63 -7.61 -4.70 29.45
C GLY A 63 -6.47 -4.44 28.48
N ILE A 64 -6.67 -4.58 27.16
CA ILE A 64 -5.73 -4.09 26.15
C ILE A 64 -6.37 -2.89 25.45
N THR A 65 -5.63 -1.78 25.36
CA THR A 65 -6.03 -0.57 24.61
C THR A 65 -5.03 -0.33 23.49
N VAL A 66 -5.51 0.10 22.29
CA VAL A 66 -4.67 0.36 21.13
C VAL A 66 -4.59 1.87 20.86
N GLU A 67 -3.39 2.43 21.00
CA GLU A 67 -3.07 3.79 20.54
C GLU A 67 -2.64 3.74 19.07
N PHE A 68 -3.50 4.23 18.19
CA PHE A 68 -3.25 4.27 16.75
C PHE A 68 -2.61 5.60 16.33
N THR A 69 -1.56 5.52 15.51
CA THR A 69 -0.94 6.67 14.85
C THR A 69 -0.82 6.39 13.36
N THR A 70 -1.40 7.28 12.54
CA THR A 70 -1.28 7.22 11.07
C THR A 70 -0.34 8.31 10.57
N TYR A 71 0.35 8.01 9.48
CA TYR A 71 1.29 8.90 8.80
C TYR A 71 1.00 8.91 7.30
N SER A 72 1.51 9.91 6.57
CA SER A 72 1.75 9.76 5.13
C SER A 72 2.80 8.66 4.92
N ASN A 73 2.84 8.03 3.73
CA ASN A 73 3.83 6.98 3.47
C ASN A 73 5.27 7.47 3.68
N ASP A 74 5.61 8.65 3.15
CA ASP A 74 6.95 9.24 3.27
C ASP A 74 7.33 9.55 4.73
N ASP A 75 6.42 10.17 5.48
CA ASP A 75 6.66 10.46 6.91
C ASP A 75 6.81 9.17 7.71
N TYR A 76 6.03 8.13 7.37
CA TYR A 76 6.14 6.82 7.99
C TYR A 76 7.54 6.24 7.82
N LEU A 77 8.03 6.14 6.58
CA LEU A 77 9.34 5.59 6.27
C LEU A 77 10.48 6.40 6.88
N ASN A 78 10.38 7.74 6.86
CA ASN A 78 11.36 8.63 7.46
C ASN A 78 11.49 8.46 8.99
N ASN A 79 10.37 8.18 9.68
CA ASN A 79 10.35 8.02 11.12
C ASN A 79 10.65 6.58 11.58
N LEU A 80 10.41 5.57 10.73
CA LEU A 80 10.39 4.16 11.13
C LEU A 80 11.72 3.67 11.69
N ARG A 81 12.85 4.01 11.06
CA ARG A 81 14.19 3.59 11.53
C ARG A 81 14.47 4.08 12.94
N ALA A 82 14.25 5.35 13.21
CA ALA A 82 14.49 5.94 14.53
C ALA A 82 13.53 5.34 15.57
N ALA A 83 12.30 5.10 15.20
CA ALA A 83 11.29 4.50 16.06
C ALA A 83 11.64 3.07 16.46
N LEU A 84 12.02 2.21 15.51
CA LEU A 84 12.35 0.79 15.75
C LEU A 84 13.64 0.59 16.55
N THR A 85 14.53 1.58 16.57
CA THR A 85 15.75 1.54 17.38
C THR A 85 15.58 2.14 18.76
N SER A 86 14.43 2.75 19.07
CA SER A 86 14.09 3.41 20.31
C SER A 86 13.10 2.61 21.16
N ASP A 87 13.12 2.78 22.47
CA ASP A 87 12.14 2.19 23.40
C ASP A 87 10.76 2.90 23.36
N LYS A 88 10.60 3.93 22.52
CA LYS A 88 9.38 4.73 22.38
C LYS A 88 8.64 4.47 21.06
N GLY A 89 9.17 3.59 20.22
CA GLY A 89 8.57 3.22 18.96
C GLY A 89 7.25 2.45 19.10
N PRO A 90 6.65 2.03 17.98
CA PRO A 90 5.44 1.22 17.97
C PRO A 90 5.71 -0.20 18.49
N ASP A 91 4.65 -0.82 19.03
CA ASP A 91 4.62 -2.25 19.34
C ASP A 91 4.26 -3.04 18.09
N VAL A 92 3.26 -2.57 17.34
CA VAL A 92 2.79 -3.14 16.07
C VAL A 92 2.93 -2.10 14.96
N LEU A 93 3.39 -2.53 13.79
CA LEU A 93 3.70 -1.66 12.67
C LEU A 93 3.45 -2.34 11.32
N GLN A 94 3.33 -1.54 10.26
CA GLN A 94 3.29 -2.03 8.89
C GLN A 94 4.69 -2.15 8.28
N LEU A 95 4.93 -3.21 7.51
CA LEU A 95 6.08 -3.36 6.60
C LEU A 95 5.59 -3.62 5.18
N ALA A 96 6.02 -2.81 4.24
CA ALA A 96 5.84 -3.11 2.83
C ALA A 96 6.84 -4.19 2.38
N PRO A 97 6.50 -5.03 1.41
CA PRO A 97 7.45 -5.94 0.77
C PRO A 97 8.67 -5.22 0.18
N GLY A 98 9.65 -5.98 -0.26
CA GLY A 98 10.82 -5.43 -0.94
C GLY A 98 11.74 -4.65 -0.01
N GLY A 99 12.04 -3.38 -0.38
CA GLY A 99 13.04 -2.56 0.32
C GLY A 99 12.77 -2.36 1.80
N THR A 100 11.51 -2.27 2.22
CA THR A 100 11.14 -2.06 3.63
C THR A 100 11.41 -3.32 4.47
N VAL A 101 11.03 -4.50 3.98
CA VAL A 101 11.37 -5.79 4.60
C VAL A 101 12.88 -5.97 4.65
N ALA A 102 13.60 -5.66 3.57
CA ALA A 102 15.05 -5.75 3.52
C ALA A 102 15.72 -4.84 4.58
N ALA A 103 15.23 -3.60 4.74
CA ALA A 103 15.82 -2.62 5.64
C ALA A 103 15.49 -2.86 7.12
N TYR A 104 14.29 -3.31 7.44
CA TYR A 104 13.77 -3.32 8.81
C TYR A 104 13.45 -4.72 9.36
N GLY A 105 13.48 -5.78 8.55
CA GLY A 105 13.13 -7.13 8.99
C GLY A 105 13.97 -7.67 10.15
N ASP A 106 15.20 -7.16 10.37
CA ASP A 106 16.03 -7.52 11.53
C ASP A 106 15.61 -6.81 12.84
N LEU A 107 14.76 -5.79 12.72
CA LEU A 107 14.29 -4.98 13.85
C LEU A 107 12.91 -5.41 14.35
N VAL A 108 12.33 -6.45 13.75
CA VAL A 108 11.05 -7.03 14.12
C VAL A 108 11.17 -8.49 14.50
N GLN A 109 10.11 -9.04 15.08
CA GLN A 109 10.04 -10.42 15.52
C GLN A 109 9.89 -11.39 14.35
N ASP A 110 10.39 -12.62 14.52
CA ASP A 110 9.95 -13.74 13.69
C ASP A 110 8.58 -14.23 14.16
N LEU A 111 7.59 -14.11 13.32
CA LEU A 111 6.20 -14.45 13.62
C LEU A 111 5.89 -15.93 13.33
N ALA A 112 6.74 -16.67 12.62
CA ALA A 112 6.46 -18.06 12.24
C ALA A 112 6.24 -18.98 13.44
N PRO A 113 7.06 -18.94 14.52
CA PRO A 113 6.82 -19.77 15.70
C PRO A 113 5.53 -19.42 16.44
N LEU A 114 5.17 -18.12 16.47
CA LEU A 114 3.94 -17.65 17.11
C LEU A 114 2.70 -18.11 16.33
N ALA A 115 2.75 -18.01 14.99
CA ALA A 115 1.69 -18.47 14.11
C ALA A 115 1.50 -20.00 14.18
N ALA A 116 2.60 -20.77 14.18
CA ALA A 116 2.54 -22.22 14.32
C ALA A 116 1.91 -22.65 15.67
N THR A 117 2.25 -21.93 16.75
CA THR A 117 1.67 -22.18 18.07
C THR A 117 0.15 -21.86 18.11
N ALA A 118 -0.27 -20.76 17.48
CA ALA A 118 -1.64 -20.27 17.54
C ALA A 118 -2.56 -20.99 16.55
N TRP A 119 -2.07 -21.31 15.34
CA TRP A 119 -2.88 -21.81 14.22
C TRP A 119 -2.48 -23.21 13.72
N GLY A 120 -1.47 -23.84 14.34
CA GLY A 120 -0.94 -25.15 13.97
C GLY A 120 0.16 -25.07 12.91
N GLU A 121 0.87 -26.19 12.70
CA GLU A 121 2.03 -26.28 11.80
C GLU A 121 1.69 -25.91 10.33
N GLU A 122 0.47 -26.23 9.89
CA GLU A 122 0.01 -25.98 8.51
C GLU A 122 -0.56 -24.57 8.29
N TRP A 123 -0.34 -23.64 9.23
CA TRP A 123 -0.93 -22.30 9.19
C TRP A 123 -0.70 -21.53 7.88
N ARG A 124 0.44 -21.79 7.23
CA ARG A 124 0.80 -21.14 5.97
C ARG A 124 -0.18 -21.42 4.83
N SER A 125 -0.77 -22.62 4.82
CA SER A 125 -1.73 -23.04 3.78
C SER A 125 -3.04 -22.24 3.79
N GLY A 126 -3.33 -21.54 4.88
CA GLY A 126 -4.49 -20.65 4.99
C GLY A 126 -4.30 -19.29 4.31
N PHE A 127 -3.07 -18.94 3.93
CA PHE A 127 -2.75 -17.64 3.31
C PHE A 127 -2.37 -17.79 1.83
N ASN A 128 -2.53 -16.69 1.10
CA ASN A 128 -1.93 -16.58 -0.22
C ASN A 128 -0.39 -16.71 -0.10
N GLU A 129 0.21 -17.59 -0.90
CA GLU A 129 1.64 -17.89 -0.83
C GLU A 129 2.51 -16.65 -1.10
N LEU A 130 2.16 -15.84 -2.11
CA LEU A 130 2.87 -14.58 -2.39
C LEU A 130 2.73 -13.59 -1.23
N GLY A 131 1.59 -13.60 -0.52
CA GLY A 131 1.38 -12.79 0.67
C GLY A 131 2.37 -13.08 1.78
N LEU A 132 2.73 -14.35 1.95
CA LEU A 132 3.70 -14.75 2.97
C LEU A 132 5.14 -14.58 2.50
N THR A 133 5.48 -15.04 1.29
CA THR A 133 6.86 -15.10 0.81
C THR A 133 7.49 -13.72 0.65
N GLN A 134 6.72 -12.72 0.20
CA GLN A 134 7.21 -11.34 0.07
C GLN A 134 7.39 -10.61 1.41
N LEU A 135 6.88 -11.17 2.51
CA LEU A 135 7.05 -10.65 3.88
C LEU A 135 8.02 -11.52 4.70
N GLN A 136 8.96 -12.17 4.03
CA GLN A 136 10.05 -12.92 4.67
C GLN A 136 11.38 -12.19 4.54
N LYS A 137 12.25 -12.38 5.52
CA LYS A 137 13.67 -12.03 5.46
C LYS A 137 14.52 -13.24 5.85
N GLY A 138 15.15 -13.86 4.85
CA GLY A 138 15.72 -15.19 5.01
C GLY A 138 14.63 -16.18 5.42
N ASP A 139 14.89 -16.96 6.49
CA ASP A 139 13.94 -17.96 6.98
C ASP A 139 12.86 -17.38 7.93
N LYS A 140 12.92 -16.07 8.25
CA LYS A 140 12.01 -15.43 9.19
C LYS A 140 10.76 -14.90 8.50
N GLN A 141 9.58 -15.13 9.08
CA GLN A 141 8.35 -14.43 8.73
C GLN A 141 8.29 -13.12 9.52
N VAL A 142 8.73 -12.02 8.91
CA VAL A 142 8.89 -10.73 9.60
C VAL A 142 7.59 -9.93 9.70
N ALA A 143 6.58 -10.28 8.90
CA ALA A 143 5.23 -9.72 8.99
C ALA A 143 4.21 -10.73 8.46
N LEU A 144 2.94 -10.59 8.88
CA LEU A 144 1.79 -11.32 8.32
C LEU A 144 0.99 -10.38 7.42
N PRO A 145 0.50 -10.83 6.25
CA PRO A 145 -0.12 -9.95 5.26
C PRO A 145 -1.40 -9.29 5.79
N SER A 146 -1.55 -8.00 5.54
CA SER A 146 -2.77 -7.24 5.85
C SER A 146 -3.88 -7.55 4.86
N TYR A 147 -3.59 -7.43 3.58
CA TYR A 147 -4.43 -7.80 2.45
C TYR A 147 -3.58 -7.94 1.19
N MET A 148 -4.12 -8.53 0.15
CA MET A 148 -3.46 -8.65 -1.16
C MET A 148 -3.76 -7.42 -2.00
N SER A 149 -2.78 -6.96 -2.76
CA SER A 149 -2.94 -5.88 -3.73
C SER A 149 -2.13 -6.14 -4.99
N ALA A 150 -2.60 -5.56 -6.09
CA ALA A 150 -1.90 -5.61 -7.37
C ALA A 150 -1.99 -4.28 -8.09
N ALA A 151 -0.91 -3.87 -8.76
CA ALA A 151 -0.87 -2.81 -9.74
C ALA A 151 -1.18 -3.37 -11.14
N GLY A 152 -1.17 -2.47 -12.13
CA GLY A 152 -1.49 -2.83 -13.51
C GLY A 152 -2.94 -2.51 -13.89
N PHE A 153 -3.62 -1.67 -13.10
CA PHE A 153 -4.98 -1.22 -13.40
C PHE A 153 -5.01 0.23 -13.84
N LEU A 154 -5.99 0.53 -14.70
CA LEU A 154 -6.37 1.87 -15.11
C LEU A 154 -7.79 2.11 -14.60
N TYR A 155 -7.93 2.91 -13.54
CA TYR A 155 -9.24 3.36 -13.07
C TYR A 155 -9.72 4.51 -13.96
N TYR A 156 -11.03 4.55 -14.25
CA TYR A 156 -11.59 5.56 -15.12
C TYR A 156 -12.94 6.09 -14.61
N ASN A 157 -13.19 7.35 -14.91
CA ASN A 157 -14.49 8.01 -14.68
C ASN A 157 -15.41 7.64 -15.85
N SER A 158 -16.41 6.79 -15.60
CA SER A 158 -17.34 6.33 -16.64
C SER A 158 -18.22 7.45 -17.20
N GLY A 159 -18.51 8.49 -16.40
CA GLY A 159 -19.26 9.67 -16.84
C GLY A 159 -18.49 10.47 -17.89
N ILE A 160 -17.19 10.75 -17.64
CA ILE A 160 -16.34 11.47 -18.61
C ILE A 160 -16.21 10.66 -19.90
N LEU A 161 -15.95 9.33 -19.81
CA LEU A 161 -15.85 8.50 -21.02
C LEU A 161 -17.16 8.46 -21.80
N GLY A 162 -18.31 8.37 -21.12
CA GLY A 162 -19.63 8.44 -21.73
C GLY A 162 -19.88 9.78 -22.44
N GLU A 163 -19.50 10.90 -21.82
CA GLU A 163 -19.64 12.26 -22.41
C GLU A 163 -18.85 12.41 -23.72
N VAL A 164 -17.61 11.87 -23.75
CA VAL A 164 -16.74 11.99 -24.94
C VAL A 164 -16.96 10.85 -25.96
N GLY A 165 -17.91 9.94 -25.71
CA GLY A 165 -18.18 8.78 -26.58
C GLY A 165 -16.94 7.89 -26.75
N ALA A 166 -16.33 7.49 -25.64
CA ALA A 166 -15.16 6.63 -25.59
C ALA A 166 -15.35 5.45 -24.63
N GLU A 167 -14.58 4.40 -24.84
CA GLU A 167 -14.44 3.25 -23.95
C GLU A 167 -13.04 3.25 -23.33
N ALA A 168 -12.82 2.40 -22.32
CA ALA A 168 -11.51 2.23 -21.73
C ALA A 168 -10.50 1.69 -22.79
N PRO A 169 -9.34 2.34 -22.98
CA PRO A 169 -8.38 1.98 -24.00
C PRO A 169 -7.66 0.69 -23.67
N THR A 170 -7.32 -0.11 -24.69
CA THR A 170 -6.58 -1.38 -24.55
C THR A 170 -5.12 -1.29 -24.97
N ASP A 171 -4.72 -0.22 -25.66
CA ASP A 171 -3.33 0.09 -26.01
C ASP A 171 -3.06 1.60 -25.97
N LEU A 172 -1.79 2.01 -26.05
CA LEU A 172 -1.40 3.42 -25.92
C LEU A 172 -1.88 4.28 -27.11
N ASP A 173 -2.06 3.72 -28.30
CA ASP A 173 -2.59 4.48 -29.45
C ASP A 173 -4.07 4.82 -29.24
N GLN A 174 -4.86 3.85 -28.74
CA GLN A 174 -6.25 4.10 -28.35
C GLN A 174 -6.30 5.08 -27.17
N MET A 175 -5.42 4.95 -26.18
CA MET A 175 -5.34 5.87 -25.05
C MET A 175 -5.06 7.29 -25.52
N ALA A 176 -4.13 7.51 -26.44
CA ALA A 176 -3.82 8.81 -27.00
C ALA A 176 -5.06 9.43 -27.69
N ALA A 177 -5.78 8.63 -28.50
CA ALA A 177 -6.99 9.06 -29.19
C ALA A 177 -8.14 9.41 -28.22
N VAL A 178 -8.31 8.65 -27.15
CA VAL A 178 -9.29 8.96 -26.07
C VAL A 178 -8.88 10.24 -25.35
N CYS A 179 -7.58 10.41 -25.03
CA CYS A 179 -7.05 11.59 -24.38
C CYS A 179 -7.26 12.87 -25.19
N GLU A 180 -7.21 12.83 -26.52
CA GLU A 180 -7.54 13.98 -27.36
C GLU A 180 -8.99 14.43 -27.15
N LYS A 181 -9.95 13.50 -27.11
CA LYS A 181 -11.36 13.79 -26.86
C LYS A 181 -11.58 14.32 -25.45
N VAL A 182 -10.96 13.70 -24.46
CA VAL A 182 -11.06 14.09 -23.05
C VAL A 182 -10.56 15.52 -22.83
N ARG A 183 -9.39 15.85 -23.40
CA ARG A 183 -8.85 17.23 -23.32
C ARG A 183 -9.70 18.25 -24.09
N ALA A 184 -10.27 17.86 -25.22
CA ALA A 184 -11.19 18.74 -25.97
C ALA A 184 -12.48 19.04 -25.18
N ALA A 185 -12.89 18.16 -24.28
CA ALA A 185 -14.01 18.36 -23.36
C ALA A 185 -13.62 19.16 -22.09
N GLY A 186 -12.33 19.47 -21.90
CA GLY A 186 -11.84 20.30 -20.80
C GLY A 186 -11.36 19.53 -19.57
N TYR A 187 -11.15 18.21 -19.67
CA TYR A 187 -10.63 17.36 -18.61
C TYR A 187 -9.16 17.02 -18.84
N ASP A 188 -8.45 16.70 -17.75
CA ASP A 188 -7.15 16.03 -17.84
C ASP A 188 -7.35 14.56 -18.25
N CYS A 189 -6.38 13.99 -18.98
CA CYS A 189 -6.53 12.61 -19.39
C CYS A 189 -6.15 11.64 -18.26
N LEU A 190 -4.85 11.51 -17.98
CA LEU A 190 -4.33 10.65 -16.91
C LEU A 190 -3.82 11.52 -15.76
N ALA A 191 -4.52 11.50 -14.62
CA ALA A 191 -3.97 12.01 -13.37
C ALA A 191 -2.78 11.12 -12.97
N HIS A 192 -1.62 11.73 -12.74
CA HIS A 192 -0.40 11.01 -12.41
C HIS A 192 0.55 11.87 -11.60
N GLY A 193 0.92 11.38 -10.42
CA GLY A 193 1.83 12.05 -9.51
C GLY A 193 3.29 11.69 -9.77
N ALA A 194 3.85 12.15 -10.90
CA ALA A 194 5.19 11.77 -11.33
C ALA A 194 6.34 12.22 -10.41
N LYS A 195 6.04 13.03 -9.37
CA LYS A 195 6.97 13.33 -8.27
C LYS A 195 7.30 12.07 -7.47
N ASP A 196 6.37 11.13 -7.36
CA ASP A 196 6.52 9.95 -6.53
C ASP A 196 7.05 8.78 -7.36
N ALA A 197 8.26 8.30 -7.04
CA ALA A 197 8.96 7.28 -7.82
C ALA A 197 8.17 5.96 -7.91
N TRP A 198 7.44 5.58 -6.85
CA TRP A 198 6.72 4.31 -6.79
C TRP A 198 5.61 4.19 -7.85
N VAL A 199 4.85 5.27 -8.13
CA VAL A 199 3.79 5.23 -9.15
C VAL A 199 4.37 5.23 -10.56
N ASN A 200 5.52 5.90 -10.78
CA ASN A 200 6.26 5.81 -12.04
C ASN A 200 6.72 4.38 -12.31
N LEU A 201 7.21 3.70 -11.27
CA LEU A 201 7.61 2.28 -11.32
C LEU A 201 6.41 1.39 -11.66
N ASP A 202 5.25 1.57 -11.02
CA ASP A 202 4.05 0.78 -11.30
C ASP A 202 3.61 0.90 -12.76
N VAL A 203 3.58 2.11 -13.32
CA VAL A 203 3.23 2.32 -14.73
C VAL A 203 4.28 1.69 -15.67
N TYR A 204 5.57 1.87 -15.36
CA TYR A 204 6.63 1.25 -16.16
C TYR A 204 6.59 -0.28 -16.13
N LEU A 205 6.37 -0.88 -14.95
CA LEU A 205 6.18 -2.34 -14.81
C LEU A 205 4.96 -2.82 -15.60
N ALA A 206 3.86 -2.06 -15.63
CA ALA A 206 2.70 -2.37 -16.44
C ALA A 206 3.04 -2.38 -17.93
N LEU A 207 3.74 -1.37 -18.43
CA LEU A 207 4.20 -1.32 -19.83
C LEU A 207 5.12 -2.50 -20.14
N MET A 208 6.10 -2.79 -19.31
CA MET A 208 7.03 -3.90 -19.49
C MET A 208 6.33 -5.26 -19.51
N ASN A 209 5.38 -5.50 -18.60
CA ASN A 209 4.61 -6.74 -18.56
C ASN A 209 3.66 -6.89 -19.76
N SER A 210 3.23 -5.80 -20.39
CA SER A 210 2.48 -5.83 -21.65
C SER A 210 3.37 -6.15 -22.87
N ILE A 211 4.66 -5.77 -22.82
CA ILE A 211 5.65 -6.07 -23.88
C ILE A 211 6.08 -7.53 -23.81
N GLU A 212 6.48 -7.97 -22.64
CA GLU A 212 6.87 -9.35 -22.35
C GLU A 212 6.70 -9.66 -20.85
N PRO A 213 5.61 -10.39 -20.47
CA PRO A 213 5.39 -10.79 -19.10
C PRO A 213 6.59 -11.52 -18.50
N GLY A 214 7.04 -11.09 -17.32
CA GLY A 214 8.14 -11.73 -16.61
C GLY A 214 9.54 -11.23 -16.99
N LEU A 215 9.71 -10.46 -18.08
CA LEU A 215 11.05 -9.99 -18.50
C LEU A 215 11.73 -9.13 -17.44
N VAL A 216 10.99 -8.22 -16.82
CA VAL A 216 11.53 -7.30 -15.81
C VAL A 216 12.06 -8.06 -14.59
N TYR A 217 11.40 -9.14 -14.19
CA TYR A 217 11.82 -9.95 -13.03
C TYR A 217 13.12 -10.69 -13.33
N ARG A 218 13.34 -11.15 -14.58
CA ARG A 218 14.61 -11.74 -15.02
C ARG A 218 15.76 -10.71 -14.98
N ALA A 219 15.47 -9.44 -15.28
CA ALA A 219 16.48 -8.38 -15.14
C ALA A 219 16.76 -8.04 -13.66
N ILE A 220 15.73 -8.03 -12.82
CA ILE A 220 15.88 -7.87 -11.36
C ILE A 220 16.73 -9.02 -10.80
N ASP A 221 16.52 -10.26 -11.25
CA ASP A 221 17.30 -11.44 -10.84
C ASP A 221 18.68 -11.52 -11.51
N GLY A 222 19.01 -10.61 -12.43
CA GLY A 222 20.31 -10.52 -13.11
C GLY A 222 20.50 -11.54 -14.25
N THR A 223 19.46 -12.23 -14.67
CA THR A 223 19.49 -13.16 -15.80
C THR A 223 19.25 -12.49 -17.15
N GLU A 224 18.77 -11.24 -17.13
CA GLU A 224 18.60 -10.37 -18.30
C GLU A 224 19.26 -9.00 -18.05
N LYS A 225 19.57 -8.29 -19.13
CA LYS A 225 20.20 -6.95 -19.04
C LYS A 225 19.18 -5.84 -19.25
N TRP A 226 19.23 -4.82 -18.40
CA TRP A 226 18.38 -3.64 -18.52
C TRP A 226 18.60 -2.85 -19.84
N THR A 227 19.77 -3.00 -20.48
CA THR A 227 20.10 -2.38 -21.77
C THR A 227 19.52 -3.13 -22.98
N GLY A 228 18.76 -4.20 -22.76
CA GLY A 228 18.11 -4.97 -23.83
C GLY A 228 17.09 -4.14 -24.63
N PRO A 229 16.86 -4.46 -25.91
CA PRO A 229 16.02 -3.64 -26.80
C PRO A 229 14.56 -3.52 -26.33
N ARG A 230 14.03 -4.52 -25.61
CA ARG A 230 12.68 -4.47 -25.05
C ARG A 230 12.56 -3.51 -23.88
N PHE A 231 13.60 -3.34 -23.10
CA PHE A 231 13.63 -2.32 -22.02
C PHE A 231 13.69 -0.91 -22.62
N VAL A 232 14.45 -0.74 -23.70
CA VAL A 232 14.45 0.54 -24.44
C VAL A 232 13.07 0.85 -25.00
N GLU A 233 12.40 -0.13 -25.60
CA GLU A 233 11.00 -0.01 -26.06
C GLU A 233 10.05 0.39 -24.93
N GLY A 234 10.14 -0.27 -23.75
CA GLY A 234 9.32 0.08 -22.59
C GLY A 234 9.59 1.49 -22.08
N MET A 235 10.86 1.92 -22.10
CA MET A 235 11.24 3.28 -21.70
C MET A 235 10.80 4.34 -22.74
N ASP A 236 10.78 4.00 -24.03
CA ASP A 236 10.19 4.85 -25.08
C ASP A 236 8.67 4.95 -24.92
N ALA A 237 7.98 3.85 -24.59
CA ALA A 237 6.56 3.86 -24.28
C ALA A 237 6.26 4.72 -23.03
N TRP A 238 7.07 4.60 -21.97
CA TRP A 238 7.00 5.49 -20.80
C TRP A 238 7.14 6.96 -21.17
N ARG A 239 8.18 7.31 -21.93
CA ARG A 239 8.40 8.68 -22.43
C ARG A 239 7.21 9.21 -23.23
N SER A 240 6.57 8.34 -24.04
CA SER A 240 5.44 8.73 -24.89
C SER A 240 4.21 9.17 -24.10
N LEU A 241 4.02 8.73 -22.85
CA LEU A 241 2.93 9.18 -21.99
C LEU A 241 3.00 10.69 -21.74
N PHE A 242 4.22 11.25 -21.61
CA PHE A 242 4.45 12.67 -21.41
C PHE A 242 4.46 13.45 -22.71
N THR A 243 5.22 12.99 -23.71
CA THR A 243 5.35 13.70 -25.00
C THR A 243 4.07 13.63 -25.84
N GLY A 244 3.24 12.60 -25.67
CA GLY A 244 1.92 12.45 -26.28
C GLY A 244 0.79 13.17 -25.52
N GLY A 245 1.10 13.81 -24.39
CA GLY A 245 0.11 14.52 -23.58
C GLY A 245 -0.94 13.63 -22.93
N ILE A 246 -0.65 12.36 -22.72
CA ILE A 246 -1.48 11.46 -21.90
C ILE A 246 -1.36 11.89 -20.44
N ILE A 247 -0.13 12.09 -19.96
CA ILE A 247 0.17 12.73 -18.67
C ILE A 247 0.36 14.23 -18.90
N ALA A 248 -0.28 15.05 -18.07
CA ALA A 248 -0.23 16.50 -18.21
C ALA A 248 1.18 17.06 -17.97
N PRO A 249 1.59 18.16 -18.66
CA PRO A 249 2.81 18.88 -18.33
C PRO A 249 2.82 19.32 -16.86
N GLY A 250 3.97 19.18 -16.19
CA GLY A 250 4.12 19.55 -14.79
C GLY A 250 3.86 18.41 -13.79
N ALA A 251 3.48 17.22 -14.23
CA ALA A 251 3.27 16.05 -13.38
C ALA A 251 4.45 15.71 -12.46
N ALA A 252 5.70 16.04 -12.85
CA ALA A 252 6.88 15.87 -12.01
C ALA A 252 6.87 16.69 -10.70
N ALA A 253 5.99 17.70 -10.58
CA ALA A 253 5.77 18.47 -9.36
C ALA A 253 4.54 18.04 -8.57
N VAL A 254 3.74 17.12 -9.11
CA VAL A 254 2.49 16.61 -8.54
C VAL A 254 2.76 15.33 -7.78
N SER A 255 2.29 15.24 -6.53
CA SER A 255 2.30 13.99 -5.77
C SER A 255 1.16 13.07 -6.20
N GLU A 256 1.33 11.76 -6.05
CA GLU A 256 0.21 10.83 -6.29
C GLU A 256 -0.87 11.03 -5.23
N TYR A 257 -0.45 11.08 -3.95
CA TYR A 257 -1.31 11.43 -2.84
C TYR A 257 -0.80 12.70 -2.15
N PRO A 258 -1.64 13.76 -1.97
CA PRO A 258 -3.06 13.78 -2.32
C PRO A 258 -3.38 14.30 -3.74
N ASP A 259 -2.39 14.87 -4.50
CA ASP A 259 -2.70 15.77 -5.61
C ASP A 259 -3.41 15.07 -6.80
N ALA A 260 -2.79 14.04 -7.39
CA ALA A 260 -3.34 13.32 -8.54
C ALA A 260 -4.63 12.56 -8.17
N SER A 261 -4.63 11.89 -7.02
CA SER A 261 -5.79 11.16 -6.51
C SER A 261 -6.99 12.10 -6.27
N THR A 262 -6.76 13.28 -5.69
CA THR A 262 -7.81 14.30 -5.51
C THR A 262 -8.36 14.78 -6.85
N ALA A 263 -7.50 15.06 -7.83
CA ALA A 263 -7.94 15.51 -9.16
C ALA A 263 -8.83 14.46 -9.85
N PHE A 264 -8.48 13.17 -9.74
CA PHE A 264 -9.29 12.08 -10.26
C PHE A 264 -10.64 11.95 -9.55
N LEU A 265 -10.65 11.93 -8.22
CA LEU A 265 -11.87 11.81 -7.41
C LEU A 265 -12.82 12.99 -7.60
N GLU A 266 -12.30 14.20 -7.80
CA GLU A 266 -13.09 15.41 -8.11
C GLU A 266 -13.59 15.47 -9.56
N GLY A 267 -13.35 14.43 -10.38
CA GLY A 267 -13.80 14.37 -11.77
C GLY A 267 -13.07 15.34 -12.70
N LYS A 268 -11.86 15.78 -12.35
CA LYS A 268 -11.01 16.65 -13.19
C LYS A 268 -10.20 15.86 -14.22
N ALA A 269 -10.00 14.57 -14.01
CA ALA A 269 -9.27 13.67 -14.90
C ALA A 269 -10.11 12.44 -15.24
N ALA A 270 -9.94 11.93 -16.47
CA ALA A 270 -10.66 10.75 -16.94
C ALA A 270 -10.09 9.45 -16.37
N PHE A 271 -8.77 9.39 -16.13
CA PHE A 271 -8.07 8.20 -15.73
C PHE A 271 -7.10 8.46 -14.56
N ILE A 272 -6.82 7.38 -13.80
CA ILE A 272 -5.68 7.26 -12.87
C ILE A 272 -5.12 5.84 -12.96
N ALA A 273 -3.78 5.70 -12.98
CA ALA A 273 -3.12 4.40 -13.03
C ALA A 273 -2.68 4.00 -11.62
N LEU A 274 -3.46 3.14 -10.96
CA LEU A 274 -3.20 2.66 -9.61
C LEU A 274 -3.45 1.15 -9.50
N GLY A 275 -3.30 0.62 -8.33
CA GLY A 275 -3.62 -0.77 -8.04
C GLY A 275 -4.93 -0.94 -7.28
N THR A 276 -5.20 -2.18 -6.90
CA THR A 276 -6.47 -2.57 -6.23
C THR A 276 -6.67 -1.93 -4.85
N TRP A 277 -5.63 -1.35 -4.25
CA TRP A 277 -5.77 -0.51 -3.04
C TRP A 277 -6.62 0.76 -3.27
N ASN A 278 -6.87 1.13 -4.54
CA ASN A 278 -7.74 2.25 -4.89
C ASN A 278 -9.23 1.85 -4.98
N THR A 279 -9.52 0.54 -5.02
CA THR A 279 -10.89 -0.01 -5.13
C THR A 279 -11.79 0.48 -4.01
N PRO A 280 -11.39 0.49 -2.72
CA PRO A 280 -12.23 1.03 -1.66
C PRO A 280 -12.69 2.46 -1.93
N ALA A 281 -11.76 3.37 -2.23
CA ALA A 281 -12.03 4.80 -2.41
C ALA A 281 -12.91 5.11 -3.63
N THR A 282 -12.99 4.20 -4.61
CA THR A 282 -13.66 4.43 -5.88
C THR A 282 -14.91 3.58 -6.10
N MET A 283 -15.03 2.43 -5.44
CA MET A 283 -16.05 1.43 -5.74
C MET A 283 -16.90 1.01 -4.54
N THR A 284 -16.53 1.39 -3.31
CA THR A 284 -17.33 1.07 -2.12
C THR A 284 -17.91 2.34 -1.49
N LYS A 285 -19.10 2.22 -0.88
CA LYS A 285 -19.77 3.35 -0.19
C LYS A 285 -18.92 3.85 0.99
N THR A 286 -18.48 2.92 1.84
CA THR A 286 -17.66 3.26 3.02
C THR A 286 -16.33 3.88 2.64
N GLY A 287 -15.66 3.35 1.62
CA GLY A 287 -14.39 3.89 1.12
C GLY A 287 -14.57 5.25 0.46
N LEU A 288 -15.63 5.43 -0.34
CA LEU A 288 -15.95 6.72 -0.96
C LEU A 288 -16.30 7.79 0.08
N GLU A 289 -17.08 7.44 1.12
CA GLU A 289 -17.36 8.36 2.24
C GLU A 289 -16.07 8.81 2.96
N THR A 290 -15.10 7.92 3.05
CA THR A 290 -13.78 8.25 3.61
C THR A 290 -12.98 9.14 2.66
N ALA A 291 -12.93 8.82 1.38
CA ALA A 291 -12.28 9.63 0.34
C ALA A 291 -12.91 11.03 0.24
N GLN A 292 -14.23 11.15 0.40
CA GLN A 292 -14.96 12.41 0.41
C GLN A 292 -14.45 13.42 1.45
N LYS A 293 -13.89 12.95 2.57
CA LYS A 293 -13.32 13.81 3.63
C LYS A 293 -12.03 14.51 3.20
N SER A 294 -11.35 14.00 2.19
CA SER A 294 -10.07 14.52 1.68
C SER A 294 -10.22 15.41 0.43
N VAL A 295 -11.40 15.48 -0.17
CA VAL A 295 -11.66 16.28 -1.36
C VAL A 295 -12.60 17.45 -1.05
N SER A 296 -12.56 18.50 -1.87
CA SER A 296 -13.33 19.74 -1.66
C SER A 296 -14.70 19.75 -2.33
N THR A 297 -14.91 18.88 -3.30
CA THR A 297 -16.17 18.76 -4.06
C THR A 297 -16.87 17.45 -3.73
N THR A 298 -18.17 17.36 -3.97
CA THR A 298 -18.90 16.11 -3.85
C THR A 298 -18.44 15.14 -4.92
N ILE A 299 -18.08 13.91 -4.52
CA ILE A 299 -17.76 12.84 -5.45
C ILE A 299 -19.10 12.24 -5.91
N ASP A 300 -19.50 12.52 -7.14
CA ASP A 300 -20.73 12.01 -7.76
C ASP A 300 -20.46 11.14 -8.99
N SER A 301 -19.19 10.89 -9.27
CA SER A 301 -18.72 10.09 -10.40
C SER A 301 -18.82 8.60 -10.11
N THR A 302 -19.12 7.80 -11.14
CA THR A 302 -18.97 6.35 -11.12
C THR A 302 -17.61 5.98 -11.68
N PHE A 303 -16.83 5.29 -10.88
CA PHE A 303 -15.50 4.80 -11.27
C PHE A 303 -15.54 3.30 -11.53
N LEU A 304 -14.86 2.89 -12.60
CA LEU A 304 -14.61 1.50 -12.96
C LEU A 304 -13.12 1.31 -13.25
N SER A 305 -12.68 0.07 -13.44
CA SER A 305 -11.30 -0.22 -13.80
C SER A 305 -11.17 -1.08 -15.05
N ALA A 306 -10.00 -1.04 -15.65
CA ALA A 306 -9.56 -1.90 -16.74
C ALA A 306 -8.09 -2.29 -16.50
N ALA A 307 -7.56 -3.26 -17.22
CA ALA A 307 -6.12 -3.49 -17.25
C ALA A 307 -5.41 -2.27 -17.87
N PHE A 308 -4.21 -1.92 -17.39
CA PHE A 308 -3.43 -0.83 -17.96
C PHE A 308 -3.11 -1.15 -19.43
N PRO A 309 -3.25 -0.19 -20.37
CA PRO A 309 -3.12 -0.41 -21.81
C PRO A 309 -1.76 -0.97 -22.22
N ALA A 310 -1.78 -1.80 -23.27
CA ALA A 310 -0.57 -2.32 -23.86
C ALA A 310 0.32 -1.21 -24.45
N ALA A 311 1.62 -1.35 -24.27
CA ALA A 311 2.61 -0.45 -24.85
C ALA A 311 2.58 -0.41 -26.39
N ARG A 312 2.14 -1.49 -27.03
CA ARG A 312 2.08 -1.65 -28.50
C ARG A 312 0.65 -1.58 -29.00
N ALA A 313 0.45 -0.95 -30.14
CA ALA A 313 -0.83 -0.98 -30.84
C ALA A 313 -1.32 -2.43 -31.09
N GLY A 314 -2.57 -2.71 -30.71
CA GLY A 314 -3.16 -4.04 -30.79
C GLY A 314 -2.48 -5.10 -29.91
N GLY A 315 -1.63 -4.70 -28.98
CA GLY A 315 -1.01 -5.58 -27.99
C GLY A 315 -2.00 -6.05 -26.94
N THR A 316 -1.55 -6.98 -26.09
CA THR A 316 -2.32 -7.44 -24.93
C THR A 316 -2.07 -6.48 -23.76
N PRO A 317 -3.10 -5.92 -23.10
CA PRO A 317 -2.96 -5.15 -21.89
C PRO A 317 -2.17 -5.90 -20.83
N THR A 318 -1.60 -5.16 -19.86
CA THR A 318 -0.81 -5.80 -18.80
C THR A 318 -1.66 -6.79 -18.00
N ARG A 319 -1.03 -7.85 -17.51
CA ARG A 319 -1.59 -8.64 -16.40
C ARG A 319 -1.22 -7.97 -15.08
N ALA A 320 -2.03 -8.20 -14.05
CA ALA A 320 -1.77 -7.70 -12.70
C ALA A 320 -0.43 -8.23 -12.14
N PHE A 321 0.22 -7.43 -11.32
CA PHE A 321 1.44 -7.78 -10.60
C PHE A 321 1.40 -7.15 -9.20
N GLY A 322 1.88 -7.87 -8.18
CA GLY A 322 1.75 -7.41 -6.81
C GLY A 322 2.10 -8.45 -5.76
N GLY A 323 1.32 -8.45 -4.71
CA GLY A 323 1.54 -9.29 -3.53
C GLY A 323 0.74 -8.77 -2.35
N PRO A 324 1.24 -8.89 -1.12
CA PRO A 324 0.65 -8.20 0.01
C PRO A 324 0.91 -6.69 -0.17
N ASP A 325 -0.09 -5.85 0.10
CA ASP A 325 0.12 -4.40 0.11
C ASP A 325 1.15 -4.02 1.16
N ASN A 326 0.93 -4.55 2.34
CA ASN A 326 1.83 -4.50 3.49
C ASN A 326 1.56 -5.69 4.41
N GLY A 327 2.35 -5.81 5.47
CA GLY A 327 2.13 -6.81 6.52
C GLY A 327 2.29 -6.21 7.91
N TRP A 328 1.64 -6.83 8.87
CA TRP A 328 1.68 -6.49 10.27
C TRP A 328 2.88 -7.15 10.94
N ALA A 329 3.76 -6.35 11.51
CA ALA A 329 4.97 -6.78 12.21
C ALA A 329 4.93 -6.37 13.69
N ILE A 330 5.72 -7.07 14.51
CA ILE A 330 5.91 -6.74 15.92
C ILE A 330 7.34 -6.23 16.11
N SER A 331 7.50 -5.04 16.67
CA SER A 331 8.82 -4.50 16.99
C SER A 331 9.57 -5.42 17.96
N SER A 332 10.84 -5.72 17.68
CA SER A 332 11.69 -6.48 18.61
C SER A 332 11.96 -5.72 19.92
N LYS A 333 11.70 -4.41 19.94
CA LYS A 333 11.81 -3.55 21.12
C LYS A 333 10.53 -3.42 21.95
N SER A 334 9.40 -3.95 21.44
CA SER A 334 8.15 -3.94 22.21
C SER A 334 8.32 -4.64 23.55
N ARG A 335 7.79 -4.04 24.59
CA ARG A 335 7.70 -4.65 25.94
C ARG A 335 6.37 -5.38 26.14
N GLN A 336 5.48 -5.30 25.16
CA GLN A 336 4.12 -5.85 25.18
C GLN A 336 3.97 -7.01 24.18
N GLN A 337 4.97 -7.90 24.07
CA GLN A 337 5.07 -8.92 23.03
C GLN A 337 3.82 -9.82 22.92
N GLU A 338 3.27 -10.26 24.06
CA GLU A 338 2.08 -11.13 24.09
C GLU A 338 0.84 -10.38 23.58
N ALA A 339 0.63 -9.14 24.05
CA ALA A 339 -0.49 -8.31 23.61
C ALA A 339 -0.34 -7.91 22.13
N ALA A 340 0.88 -7.59 21.69
CA ALA A 340 1.19 -7.29 20.29
C ALA A 340 0.89 -8.50 19.39
N TRP A 341 1.24 -9.72 19.83
CA TRP A 341 0.87 -10.93 19.08
C TRP A 341 -0.65 -11.14 19.03
N LYS A 342 -1.37 -10.96 20.13
CA LYS A 342 -2.85 -11.03 20.13
C LYS A 342 -3.43 -10.07 19.08
N PHE A 343 -2.88 -8.85 18.98
CA PHE A 343 -3.35 -7.88 18.01
C PHE A 343 -2.97 -8.25 16.57
N VAL A 344 -1.71 -8.63 16.31
CA VAL A 344 -1.29 -9.06 14.96
C VAL A 344 -2.05 -10.32 14.51
N SER A 345 -2.27 -11.29 15.41
CA SER A 345 -3.06 -12.48 15.07
C SER A 345 -4.54 -12.18 14.81
N PHE A 346 -5.10 -11.15 15.45
CA PHE A 346 -6.44 -10.64 15.12
C PHE A 346 -6.43 -9.96 13.72
N LEU A 347 -5.48 -9.08 13.46
CA LEU A 347 -5.37 -8.34 12.18
C LEU A 347 -5.20 -9.29 10.98
N ALA A 348 -4.34 -10.29 11.09
CA ALA A 348 -4.06 -11.25 10.02
C ALA A 348 -5.02 -12.45 10.03
N GLY A 349 -5.78 -12.65 11.10
CA GLY A 349 -6.77 -13.70 11.25
C GLY A 349 -8.10 -13.40 10.57
N LYS A 350 -9.06 -14.31 10.73
CA LYS A 350 -10.35 -14.25 10.04
C LYS A 350 -11.10 -12.94 10.31
N GLU A 351 -11.10 -12.47 11.54
CA GLU A 351 -11.81 -11.24 11.96
C GLU A 351 -11.23 -10.01 11.24
N GLY A 352 -9.92 -9.79 11.33
CA GLY A 352 -9.25 -8.68 10.68
C GLY A 352 -9.37 -8.74 9.17
N GLN A 353 -9.19 -9.92 8.57
CA GLN A 353 -9.34 -10.11 7.12
C GLN A 353 -10.79 -9.89 6.65
N THR A 354 -11.79 -10.22 7.48
CA THR A 354 -13.19 -9.91 7.19
C THR A 354 -13.45 -8.40 7.24
N ILE A 355 -12.83 -7.69 8.17
CA ILE A 355 -12.88 -6.22 8.21
C ILE A 355 -12.24 -5.64 6.94
N GLN A 356 -11.08 -6.15 6.51
CA GLN A 356 -10.47 -5.74 5.24
C GLN A 356 -11.40 -5.96 4.04
N ALA A 357 -12.01 -7.14 3.96
CA ALA A 357 -12.98 -7.44 2.89
C ALA A 357 -14.17 -6.46 2.91
N SER A 358 -14.67 -6.09 4.10
CA SER A 358 -15.84 -5.22 4.23
C SER A 358 -15.63 -3.80 3.75
N VAL A 359 -14.37 -3.34 3.68
CA VAL A 359 -14.00 -2.03 3.12
C VAL A 359 -13.52 -2.13 1.67
N GLY A 360 -13.59 -3.30 1.04
CA GLY A 360 -13.26 -3.52 -0.38
C GLY A 360 -11.80 -3.89 -0.65
N ASN A 361 -11.01 -4.20 0.39
CA ASN A 361 -9.68 -4.77 0.22
C ASN A 361 -9.76 -6.29 -0.05
N PHE A 362 -8.74 -6.84 -0.70
CA PHE A 362 -8.67 -8.25 -1.09
C PHE A 362 -7.98 -9.07 0.01
N PRO A 363 -8.70 -9.95 0.74
CA PRO A 363 -8.11 -10.70 1.85
C PRO A 363 -6.92 -11.55 1.44
N ALA A 364 -5.90 -11.61 2.30
CA ALA A 364 -4.76 -12.51 2.13
C ALA A 364 -5.06 -13.92 2.67
N LEU A 365 -6.06 -14.07 3.54
CA LEU A 365 -6.53 -15.34 4.05
C LEU A 365 -7.50 -15.97 3.05
N THR A 366 -7.15 -17.13 2.47
CA THR A 366 -7.89 -17.77 1.37
C THR A 366 -9.31 -18.21 1.73
N SER A 367 -9.61 -18.32 3.02
CA SER A 367 -10.95 -18.66 3.53
C SER A 367 -11.89 -17.46 3.67
N VAL A 368 -11.41 -16.24 3.44
CA VAL A 368 -12.21 -15.01 3.48
C VAL A 368 -12.35 -14.49 2.05
N PRO A 369 -13.54 -14.51 1.46
CA PRO A 369 -13.77 -13.98 0.12
C PRO A 369 -13.75 -12.45 0.11
N VAL A 370 -13.48 -11.84 -1.05
CA VAL A 370 -13.72 -10.41 -1.26
C VAL A 370 -15.20 -10.09 -1.09
N SER A 371 -15.51 -8.93 -0.52
CA SER A 371 -16.90 -8.48 -0.38
C SER A 371 -17.30 -7.54 -1.51
N THR A 372 -18.50 -7.75 -2.04
CA THR A 372 -19.16 -6.84 -2.98
C THR A 372 -20.45 -6.25 -2.41
N ASP A 373 -20.68 -6.38 -1.11
CA ASP A 373 -21.93 -5.93 -0.46
C ASP A 373 -22.02 -4.40 -0.35
N ASP A 374 -20.87 -3.73 -0.31
CA ASP A 374 -20.77 -2.27 -0.12
C ASP A 374 -20.56 -1.48 -1.41
N VAL A 375 -20.74 -2.11 -2.59
CA VAL A 375 -20.56 -1.40 -3.89
C VAL A 375 -21.56 -0.24 -4.05
N ILE A 376 -21.12 0.80 -4.76
CA ILE A 376 -21.92 2.00 -5.02
C ILE A 376 -22.97 1.70 -6.10
N VAL A 377 -22.54 1.05 -7.19
CA VAL A 377 -23.39 0.61 -8.31
C VAL A 377 -23.12 -0.85 -8.66
N PRO A 378 -24.11 -1.57 -9.21
CA PRO A 378 -23.97 -3.03 -9.47
C PRO A 378 -22.81 -3.42 -10.38
N GLU A 379 -22.44 -2.58 -11.34
CA GLU A 379 -21.35 -2.83 -12.28
C GLU A 379 -19.99 -2.99 -11.59
N GLN A 380 -19.80 -2.32 -10.44
CA GLN A 380 -18.59 -2.39 -9.65
C GLN A 380 -18.40 -3.75 -8.99
N ALA A 381 -19.48 -4.49 -8.71
CA ALA A 381 -19.37 -5.84 -8.17
C ALA A 381 -18.67 -6.78 -9.16
N ALA A 382 -19.04 -6.72 -10.45
CA ALA A 382 -18.37 -7.50 -11.48
C ALA A 382 -16.91 -7.05 -11.69
N ASP A 383 -16.65 -5.76 -11.56
CA ASP A 383 -15.29 -5.22 -11.67
C ASP A 383 -14.39 -5.70 -10.53
N ILE A 384 -14.86 -5.68 -9.28
CA ILE A 384 -14.14 -6.20 -8.11
C ILE A 384 -13.86 -7.71 -8.27
N GLN A 385 -14.83 -8.50 -8.75
CA GLN A 385 -14.62 -9.92 -9.03
C GLN A 385 -13.55 -10.13 -10.10
N ARG A 386 -13.56 -9.34 -11.17
CA ARG A 386 -12.49 -9.38 -12.19
C ARG A 386 -11.13 -9.03 -11.60
N GLN A 387 -11.05 -8.02 -10.72
CA GLN A 387 -9.80 -7.70 -10.02
C GLN A 387 -9.31 -8.88 -9.16
N GLU A 388 -10.20 -9.58 -8.46
CA GLU A 388 -9.85 -10.79 -7.68
C GLU A 388 -9.28 -11.90 -8.58
N GLU A 389 -9.88 -12.14 -9.75
CA GLU A 389 -9.36 -13.09 -10.74
C GLU A 389 -7.98 -12.69 -11.25
N GLU A 390 -7.75 -11.40 -11.50
CA GLU A 390 -6.44 -10.88 -11.90
C GLU A 390 -5.38 -11.06 -10.79
N LEU A 391 -5.74 -10.86 -9.51
CA LEU A 391 -4.84 -11.12 -8.39
C LEU A 391 -4.42 -12.60 -8.31
N ALA A 392 -5.32 -13.53 -8.63
CA ALA A 392 -4.99 -14.95 -8.68
C ALA A 392 -3.99 -15.29 -9.81
N GLY A 393 -3.92 -14.46 -10.84
CA GLY A 393 -3.09 -14.64 -12.03
C GLY A 393 -1.87 -13.72 -12.13
N MET A 394 -1.43 -13.08 -11.06
CA MET A 394 -0.32 -12.11 -11.07
C MET A 394 0.94 -12.66 -11.74
N VAL A 395 1.61 -11.82 -12.54
CA VAL A 395 2.83 -12.20 -13.28
C VAL A 395 4.11 -12.03 -12.47
N GLY A 396 4.04 -11.36 -11.31
CA GLY A 396 5.17 -11.14 -10.43
C GLY A 396 4.86 -10.12 -9.34
N TYR A 397 5.89 -9.71 -8.62
CA TYR A 397 5.80 -8.77 -7.52
C TYR A 397 5.85 -7.31 -7.99
N ARG A 398 5.41 -6.38 -7.12
CA ARG A 398 5.39 -4.94 -7.38
C ARG A 398 6.65 -4.25 -6.85
N GLN A 399 7.03 -4.51 -5.62
CA GLN A 399 8.17 -3.86 -4.96
C GLN A 399 9.47 -4.60 -5.29
N ILE A 400 10.45 -3.86 -5.82
CA ILE A 400 11.77 -4.40 -6.15
C ILE A 400 12.52 -4.73 -4.85
N PRO A 401 13.05 -5.96 -4.66
CA PRO A 401 13.67 -6.36 -3.41
C PRO A 401 15.06 -5.72 -3.16
N TYR A 402 15.60 -5.01 -4.15
CA TYR A 402 16.89 -4.34 -4.09
C TYR A 402 16.70 -2.81 -4.06
N PRO A 403 16.82 -2.14 -2.90
CA PRO A 403 16.54 -0.69 -2.78
C PRO A 403 17.37 0.19 -3.72
N ASP A 404 18.64 -0.17 -3.94
CA ASP A 404 19.50 0.60 -4.84
C ASP A 404 19.06 0.48 -6.31
N LEU A 405 18.57 -0.68 -6.73
CA LEU A 405 18.01 -0.90 -8.07
C LEU A 405 16.68 -0.17 -8.24
N GLU A 406 15.82 -0.23 -7.24
CA GLU A 406 14.55 0.49 -7.23
C GLU A 406 14.78 2.01 -7.36
N ALA A 407 15.70 2.56 -6.58
CA ALA A 407 16.08 3.97 -6.63
C ALA A 407 16.67 4.35 -8.00
N ALA A 408 17.57 3.52 -8.56
CA ALA A 408 18.18 3.78 -9.86
C ALA A 408 17.13 3.75 -10.99
N LEU A 409 16.19 2.80 -10.97
CA LEU A 409 15.11 2.73 -11.96
C LEU A 409 14.14 3.91 -11.81
N GLY A 410 13.77 4.27 -10.58
CA GLY A 410 12.94 5.45 -10.31
C GLY A 410 13.57 6.75 -10.81
N GLN A 411 14.88 6.94 -10.59
CA GLN A 411 15.63 8.07 -11.13
C GLN A 411 15.63 8.07 -12.66
N ALA A 412 15.92 6.93 -13.30
CA ALA A 412 15.93 6.80 -14.76
C ALA A 412 14.57 7.16 -15.37
N LEU A 413 13.46 6.72 -14.77
CA LEU A 413 12.10 7.07 -15.18
C LEU A 413 11.85 8.58 -15.07
N GLY A 414 12.26 9.21 -13.97
CA GLY A 414 12.14 10.64 -13.76
C GLY A 414 12.95 11.46 -14.80
N GLU A 415 14.18 11.06 -15.07
CA GLU A 415 15.05 11.73 -16.06
C GLU A 415 14.50 11.62 -17.49
N VAL A 416 13.99 10.45 -17.88
CA VAL A 416 13.37 10.24 -19.20
C VAL A 416 12.04 11.01 -19.33
N ALA A 417 11.22 11.03 -18.29
CA ALA A 417 9.99 11.82 -18.25
C ALA A 417 10.27 13.33 -18.39
N ALA A 418 11.32 13.83 -17.75
CA ALA A 418 11.77 15.21 -17.85
C ALA A 418 12.49 15.55 -19.16
N GLY A 419 12.83 14.54 -19.99
CA GLY A 419 13.61 14.72 -21.23
C GLY A 419 15.08 15.06 -21.00
N THR A 420 15.62 14.82 -19.80
CA THR A 420 17.02 15.09 -19.43
C THR A 420 17.97 13.93 -19.72
N SER A 421 17.42 12.73 -19.96
CA SER A 421 18.18 11.55 -20.37
C SER A 421 17.48 10.82 -21.52
N THR A 422 18.25 10.14 -22.37
CA THR A 422 17.68 9.21 -23.35
C THR A 422 17.30 7.90 -22.69
N PRO A 423 16.34 7.13 -23.24
CA PRO A 423 16.03 5.76 -22.76
C PRO A 423 17.27 4.88 -22.63
N GLN A 424 18.18 4.92 -23.58
CA GLN A 424 19.40 4.12 -23.61
C GLN A 424 20.37 4.50 -22.49
N ASP A 425 20.62 5.82 -22.30
CA ASP A 425 21.54 6.31 -21.28
C ASP A 425 21.01 6.06 -19.87
N ALA A 426 19.69 6.28 -19.65
CA ALA A 426 19.04 6.02 -18.39
C ALA A 426 19.10 4.52 -18.02
N LEU A 427 18.81 3.63 -18.97
CA LEU A 427 18.91 2.18 -18.75
C LEU A 427 20.35 1.68 -18.55
N ALA A 428 21.35 2.34 -19.14
CA ALA A 428 22.75 2.03 -18.89
C ALA A 428 23.17 2.35 -17.45
N GLN A 429 22.60 3.39 -16.85
CA GLN A 429 22.81 3.69 -15.41
C GLN A 429 22.16 2.62 -14.53
N VAL A 430 20.92 2.19 -14.83
CA VAL A 430 20.25 1.09 -14.14
C VAL A 430 21.06 -0.21 -14.22
N GLU A 431 21.58 -0.56 -15.41
CA GLU A 431 22.43 -1.75 -15.61
C GLU A 431 23.70 -1.67 -14.76
N THR A 432 24.31 -0.48 -14.66
CA THR A 432 25.50 -0.27 -13.83
C THR A 432 25.22 -0.63 -12.37
N VAL A 433 24.12 -0.14 -11.79
CA VAL A 433 23.72 -0.47 -10.41
C VAL A 433 23.37 -1.95 -10.31
N SER A 434 22.55 -2.47 -11.22
CA SER A 434 22.12 -3.87 -11.26
C SER A 434 23.29 -4.86 -11.24
N SER A 435 24.39 -4.52 -11.96
CA SER A 435 25.58 -5.36 -12.04
C SER A 435 26.40 -5.44 -10.75
N THR A 436 26.18 -4.54 -9.79
CA THR A 436 26.88 -4.51 -8.49
C THR A 436 26.14 -5.25 -7.39
N LEU A 437 24.90 -5.66 -7.63
CA LEU A 437 24.07 -6.31 -6.62
C LEU A 437 24.55 -7.74 -6.32
N SER A 438 24.55 -8.08 -5.05
CA SER A 438 24.68 -9.47 -4.58
C SER A 438 23.29 -10.09 -4.58
N ARG A 439 23.07 -11.06 -5.47
CA ARG A 439 21.79 -11.78 -5.62
C ARG A 439 21.89 -13.17 -5.05
#